data_78e1643c54cd5b8af78be3d531ad3279
#
_entry.id   78e1643c54cd5b8af78be3d531ad3279
#
_cell.length_a   1.000
_cell.length_b   1.000
_cell.length_c   1.000
_cell.angle_alpha   90.00
_cell.angle_beta   90.00
_cell.angle_gamma   90.00
#
_symmetry.space_group_name_H-M   'P 1'
#
loop_
_entity.id
_entity.type
_entity.pdbx_description
1 polymer ?
#
loop_
_entity_poly.entity_id
_entity_poly.type
_entity_poly.pdbx_seq_one_letter_code
_entity_poly.pdbx_strand_id
1 'polypeptide(L)'
;MSEGMYYRMMGNTGLQVSVLSYGFWATYGVKEDLAGEEGVNTAKELLGIARRAGVNCFDHAEAYGVPTGEAERIFGVALGQLVEEDPELWRRSDLVITTKIFWGGEGVNEKGLSRKHIIEGLDASLERLQL
;
A
#
# COMPACT_ATOMS: atom_id res chain seq x y z
N MET A 1 -18.32 -2.48 14.69
CA MET A 1 -17.91 -1.13 14.27
C MET A 1 -17.00 -0.59 15.36
N SER A 2 -15.76 -0.22 15.04
CA SER A 2 -14.89 0.44 16.01
C SER A 2 -15.49 1.79 16.34
N GLU A 3 -15.89 2.00 17.60
CA GLU A 3 -16.25 3.33 18.08
C GLU A 3 -15.00 4.21 17.90
N GLY A 4 -15.02 5.12 16.91
CA GLY A 4 -13.97 6.12 16.75
C GLY A 4 -13.48 6.43 15.36
N MET A 5 -13.57 5.53 14.36
CA MET A 5 -13.15 5.84 13.01
C MET A 5 -14.26 6.48 12.19
N TYR A 6 -13.99 7.66 11.64
CA TYR A 6 -14.88 8.33 10.71
C TYR A 6 -14.49 8.04 9.27
N TYR A 7 -15.48 7.92 8.39
CA TYR A 7 -15.28 7.76 6.96
C TYR A 7 -15.85 8.96 6.21
N ARG A 8 -15.18 9.34 5.14
CA ARG A 8 -15.63 10.43 4.26
C ARG A 8 -15.65 9.94 2.83
N MET A 9 -16.57 10.49 2.05
CA MET A 9 -16.61 10.27 0.61
C MET A 9 -15.40 10.94 -0.05
N MET A 10 -14.76 10.24 -0.96
CA MET A 10 -13.73 10.79 -1.82
C MET A 10 -14.42 11.58 -2.95
N GLY A 11 -14.63 12.87 -2.71
CA GLY A 11 -15.34 13.74 -3.64
C GLY A 11 -16.75 13.21 -3.96
N ASN A 12 -17.08 13.14 -5.24
CA ASN A 12 -18.37 12.68 -5.75
C ASN A 12 -18.35 11.21 -6.22
N THR A 13 -17.37 10.43 -5.82
CA THR A 13 -17.18 9.06 -6.32
C THR A 13 -18.04 8.02 -5.64
N GLY A 14 -18.61 8.34 -4.46
CA GLY A 14 -19.28 7.37 -3.60
C GLY A 14 -18.34 6.46 -2.81
N LEU A 15 -17.02 6.52 -3.09
CA LEU A 15 -16.01 5.75 -2.36
C LEU A 15 -15.81 6.34 -0.95
N GLN A 16 -15.95 5.51 0.06
CA GLN A 16 -15.73 5.90 1.45
C GLN A 16 -14.32 5.53 1.91
N VAL A 17 -13.58 6.52 2.41
CA VAL A 17 -12.23 6.34 2.95
C VAL A 17 -12.19 6.76 4.42
N SER A 18 -11.41 6.05 5.22
CA SER A 18 -11.15 6.44 6.60
C SER A 18 -10.45 7.81 6.64
N VAL A 19 -10.77 8.63 7.63
CA VAL A 19 -10.16 9.97 7.77
C VAL A 19 -8.68 9.90 8.11
N LEU A 20 -8.21 8.77 8.61
CA LEU A 20 -6.80 8.44 8.75
C LEU A 20 -6.44 7.38 7.71
N SER A 21 -5.32 7.57 7.02
CA SER A 21 -4.73 6.58 6.11
C SER A 21 -3.40 6.10 6.66
N TYR A 22 -3.00 4.90 6.26
CA TYR A 22 -1.69 4.35 6.59
C TYR A 22 -0.73 4.57 5.43
N GLY A 23 0.35 5.34 5.66
CA GLY A 23 1.34 5.69 4.64
C GLY A 23 2.61 4.85 4.73
N PHE A 24 3.17 4.54 3.57
CA PHE A 24 4.39 3.73 3.44
C PHE A 24 5.64 4.53 3.06
N TRP A 25 5.55 5.85 2.94
CA TRP A 25 6.69 6.68 2.57
C TRP A 25 7.73 6.76 3.71
N ALA A 26 9.00 6.55 3.34
CA ALA A 26 10.16 6.65 4.23
C ALA A 26 10.11 5.76 5.48
N THR A 27 9.34 4.68 5.41
CA THR A 27 9.21 3.68 6.46
C THR A 27 9.77 2.34 6.00
N TYR A 28 8.95 1.50 5.42
CA TYR A 28 9.34 0.15 4.99
C TYR A 28 10.32 0.17 3.81
N GLY A 29 11.31 -0.74 3.88
CA GLY A 29 12.35 -0.85 2.86
C GLY A 29 13.40 0.26 2.88
N VAL A 30 13.40 1.16 3.87
CA VAL A 30 14.38 2.23 4.00
C VAL A 30 15.34 1.98 5.14
N LYS A 31 14.84 1.50 6.28
CA LYS A 31 15.62 1.14 7.45
C LYS A 31 15.85 -0.37 7.48
N GLU A 32 16.99 -0.82 8.02
CA GLU A 32 17.32 -2.24 8.09
C GLU A 32 16.26 -3.05 8.86
N ASP A 33 15.74 -2.52 9.95
CA ASP A 33 14.70 -3.13 10.79
C ASP A 33 13.28 -3.09 10.16
N LEU A 34 13.12 -2.44 9.01
CA LEU A 34 11.88 -2.37 8.25
C LEU A 34 12.03 -2.86 6.81
N ALA A 35 13.00 -3.74 6.56
CA ALA A 35 13.27 -4.34 5.26
C ALA A 35 13.14 -5.87 5.31
N GLY A 36 13.01 -6.51 4.16
CA GLY A 36 12.96 -7.97 4.05
C GLY A 36 11.87 -8.60 4.91
N GLU A 37 12.16 -9.75 5.52
CA GLU A 37 11.23 -10.51 6.36
C GLU A 37 10.85 -9.76 7.64
N GLU A 38 11.79 -9.05 8.25
CA GLU A 38 11.52 -8.25 9.45
C GLU A 38 10.58 -7.08 9.15
N GLY A 39 10.76 -6.43 7.99
CA GLY A 39 9.83 -5.41 7.48
C GLY A 39 8.43 -5.96 7.25
N VAL A 40 8.29 -7.16 6.71
CA VAL A 40 6.99 -7.84 6.54
C VAL A 40 6.32 -8.12 7.89
N ASN A 41 7.05 -8.66 8.86
CA ASN A 41 6.51 -8.97 10.18
C ASN A 41 6.04 -7.71 10.92
N THR A 42 6.84 -6.65 10.89
CA THR A 42 6.48 -5.36 11.46
C THR A 42 5.27 -4.75 10.74
N ALA A 43 5.22 -4.85 9.40
CA ALA A 43 4.08 -4.39 8.62
C ALA A 43 2.80 -5.11 9.02
N LYS A 44 2.83 -6.44 9.16
CA LYS A 44 1.67 -7.23 9.60
C LYS A 44 1.13 -6.76 10.95
N GLU A 45 2.00 -6.57 11.92
CA GLU A 45 1.60 -6.10 13.25
C GLU A 45 0.91 -4.72 13.19
N LEU A 46 1.57 -3.75 12.58
CA LEU A 46 1.09 -2.37 12.52
C LEU A 46 -0.15 -2.22 11.64
N LEU A 47 -0.20 -2.91 10.50
CA LEU A 47 -1.38 -2.96 9.64
C LEU A 47 -2.57 -3.60 10.37
N GLY A 48 -2.34 -4.66 11.15
CA GLY A 48 -3.36 -5.30 11.96
C GLY A 48 -3.95 -4.34 13.00
N ILE A 49 -3.11 -3.55 13.66
CA ILE A 49 -3.53 -2.51 14.60
C ILE A 49 -4.36 -1.44 13.89
N ALA A 50 -3.85 -0.90 12.79
CA ALA A 50 -4.53 0.13 12.00
C ALA A 50 -5.88 -0.35 11.47
N ARG A 51 -5.94 -1.58 10.91
CA ARG A 51 -7.16 -2.15 10.37
C ARG A 51 -8.23 -2.40 11.44
N ARG A 52 -7.86 -2.92 12.59
CA ARG A 52 -8.78 -3.08 13.74
C ARG A 52 -9.28 -1.74 14.29
N ALA A 53 -8.49 -0.67 14.16
CA ALA A 53 -8.92 0.69 14.46
C ALA A 53 -9.84 1.30 13.39
N GLY A 54 -10.08 0.62 12.26
CA GLY A 54 -10.99 1.04 11.19
C GLY A 54 -10.32 1.71 9.99
N VAL A 55 -8.99 1.72 9.91
CA VAL A 55 -8.28 2.21 8.71
C VAL A 55 -8.61 1.29 7.54
N ASN A 56 -9.06 1.88 6.41
CA ASN A 56 -9.28 1.15 5.16
C ASN A 56 -8.46 1.70 3.98
N CYS A 57 -7.70 2.77 4.17
CA CYS A 57 -6.92 3.43 3.14
C CYS A 57 -5.41 3.28 3.41
N PHE A 58 -4.69 2.70 2.42
CA PHE A 58 -3.25 2.38 2.49
C PHE A 58 -2.55 3.03 1.30
N ASP A 59 -1.61 3.94 1.57
CA ASP A 59 -1.00 4.80 0.56
C ASP A 59 0.44 4.40 0.25
N HIS A 60 0.70 4.14 -1.01
CA HIS A 60 1.99 3.71 -1.56
C HIS A 60 2.47 4.63 -2.68
N ALA A 61 3.63 4.32 -3.24
CA ALA A 61 4.11 4.79 -4.53
C ALA A 61 5.10 3.76 -5.11
N GLU A 62 5.18 3.70 -6.44
CA GLU A 62 6.13 2.83 -7.15
C GLU A 62 7.58 3.02 -6.68
N ALA A 63 7.93 4.24 -6.25
CA ALA A 63 9.28 4.62 -5.86
C ALA A 63 9.60 4.44 -4.37
N TYR A 64 8.65 3.98 -3.54
CA TYR A 64 8.90 3.86 -2.12
C TYR A 64 9.74 2.63 -1.76
N GLY A 65 10.75 2.84 -0.90
CA GLY A 65 11.65 1.81 -0.43
C GLY A 65 12.97 1.72 -1.20
N VAL A 66 13.89 0.91 -0.70
CA VAL A 66 15.18 0.62 -1.30
C VAL A 66 15.39 -0.90 -1.28
N PRO A 67 15.52 -1.54 -2.44
CA PRO A 67 15.40 -0.95 -3.80
C PRO A 67 14.02 -0.36 -4.08
N THR A 68 13.91 0.44 -5.16
CA THR A 68 12.65 1.03 -5.61
C THR A 68 11.52 -0.01 -5.67
N GLY A 69 10.38 0.31 -5.04
CA GLY A 69 9.21 -0.59 -4.97
C GLY A 69 9.21 -1.57 -3.80
N GLU A 70 10.25 -1.58 -2.96
CA GLU A 70 10.33 -2.49 -1.82
C GLU A 70 9.19 -2.31 -0.82
N ALA A 71 8.72 -1.07 -0.60
CA ALA A 71 7.59 -0.82 0.29
C ALA A 71 6.28 -1.47 -0.22
N GLU A 72 6.02 -1.42 -1.54
CA GLU A 72 4.88 -2.13 -2.15
C GLU A 72 5.02 -3.65 -2.02
N ARG A 73 6.23 -4.19 -2.22
CA ARG A 73 6.50 -5.62 -2.06
C ARG A 73 6.25 -6.08 -0.62
N ILE A 74 6.75 -5.34 0.37
CA ILE A 74 6.53 -5.65 1.79
C ILE A 74 5.03 -5.64 2.12
N PHE A 75 4.30 -4.63 1.66
CA PHE A 75 2.85 -4.57 1.86
C PHE A 75 2.13 -5.76 1.20
N GLY A 76 2.46 -6.08 -0.06
CA GLY A 76 1.83 -7.18 -0.79
C GLY A 76 2.00 -8.52 -0.07
N VAL A 77 3.21 -8.84 0.39
CA VAL A 77 3.49 -10.05 1.17
C VAL A 77 2.75 -10.03 2.52
N ALA A 78 2.81 -8.92 3.24
CA ALA A 78 2.11 -8.78 4.52
C ALA A 78 0.60 -8.90 4.37
N LEU A 79 0.01 -8.25 3.37
CA LEU A 79 -1.42 -8.32 3.08
C LEU A 79 -1.86 -9.74 2.73
N GLY A 80 -1.11 -10.45 1.89
CA GLY A 80 -1.41 -11.84 1.55
C GLY A 80 -1.51 -12.73 2.79
N GLN A 81 -0.54 -12.63 3.69
CA GLN A 81 -0.55 -13.38 4.96
C GLN A 81 -1.70 -12.96 5.88
N LEU A 82 -2.00 -11.67 5.98
CA LEU A 82 -3.11 -11.15 6.80
C LEU A 82 -4.48 -11.58 6.26
N VAL A 83 -4.65 -11.66 4.95
CA VAL A 83 -5.87 -12.19 4.33
C VAL A 83 -6.05 -13.68 4.64
N GLU A 84 -4.98 -14.47 4.64
CA GLU A 84 -5.03 -15.89 5.03
C GLU A 84 -5.39 -16.07 6.50
N GLU A 85 -4.86 -15.21 7.39
CA GLU A 85 -5.10 -15.27 8.84
C GLU A 85 -6.51 -14.81 9.23
N ASP A 86 -7.03 -13.74 8.60
CA ASP A 86 -8.36 -13.17 8.90
C ASP A 86 -9.01 -12.57 7.65
N PRO A 87 -9.61 -13.43 6.78
CA PRO A 87 -10.20 -12.99 5.52
C PRO A 87 -11.41 -12.05 5.69
N GLU A 88 -12.08 -12.08 6.83
CA GLU A 88 -13.21 -11.17 7.10
C GLU A 88 -12.73 -9.76 7.42
N LEU A 89 -11.69 -9.62 8.22
CA LEU A 89 -11.09 -8.32 8.52
C LEU A 89 -10.43 -7.70 7.28
N TRP A 90 -9.77 -8.52 6.46
CA TRP A 90 -8.98 -8.10 5.30
C TRP A 90 -9.70 -8.31 3.97
N ARG A 91 -11.01 -8.18 3.97
CA ARG A 91 -11.83 -8.30 2.75
C ARG A 91 -11.39 -7.26 1.71
N ARG A 92 -10.88 -7.71 0.56
CA ARG A 92 -10.31 -6.86 -0.50
C ARG A 92 -11.25 -5.73 -0.95
N SER A 93 -12.56 -6.01 -1.03
CA SER A 93 -13.57 -5.04 -1.46
C SER A 93 -13.75 -3.85 -0.50
N ASP A 94 -13.26 -3.96 0.73
CA ASP A 94 -13.32 -2.89 1.74
C ASP A 94 -12.01 -2.08 1.83
N LEU A 95 -10.95 -2.52 1.14
CA LEU A 95 -9.66 -1.86 1.17
C LEU A 95 -9.48 -0.91 0.00
N VAL A 96 -9.06 0.31 0.32
CA VAL A 96 -8.62 1.32 -0.64
C VAL A 96 -7.09 1.35 -0.61
N ILE A 97 -6.48 0.87 -1.68
CA ILE A 97 -5.02 0.81 -1.81
C ILE A 97 -4.64 1.76 -2.94
N THR A 98 -3.81 2.75 -2.63
CA THR A 98 -3.38 3.76 -3.59
C THR A 98 -1.89 3.64 -3.87
N THR A 99 -1.50 3.94 -5.10
CA THR A 99 -0.10 4.13 -5.48
C THR A 99 0.08 5.35 -6.38
N LYS A 100 1.32 5.69 -6.69
CA LYS A 100 1.68 6.86 -7.48
C LYS A 100 2.72 6.47 -8.53
N ILE A 101 2.55 6.93 -9.76
CA ILE A 101 3.45 6.65 -10.87
C ILE A 101 4.13 7.95 -11.29
N PHE A 102 5.45 8.00 -11.19
CA PHE A 102 6.27 9.11 -11.69
C PHE A 102 7.79 8.80 -11.66
N TRP A 103 8.34 8.33 -10.51
CA TRP A 103 9.77 8.23 -10.23
C TRP A 103 10.36 6.82 -10.49
N GLY A 104 9.62 5.94 -11.10
CA GLY A 104 9.83 4.51 -11.29
C GLY A 104 11.25 3.99 -11.31
N GLY A 105 11.93 4.11 -12.45
CA GLY A 105 13.23 3.48 -12.67
C GLY A 105 14.31 4.45 -13.11
N GLU A 106 15.42 3.90 -13.66
CA GLU A 106 16.58 4.65 -14.12
C GLU A 106 16.58 4.91 -15.64
N GLY A 107 15.80 4.14 -16.40
CA GLY A 107 15.71 4.28 -17.86
C GLY A 107 14.97 5.54 -18.30
N VAL A 108 15.26 6.01 -19.51
CA VAL A 108 14.70 7.27 -20.07
C VAL A 108 13.17 7.28 -20.16
N ASN A 109 12.54 6.12 -20.25
CA ASN A 109 11.08 5.97 -20.32
C ASN A 109 10.46 5.39 -19.04
N GLU A 110 11.26 5.22 -17.98
CA GLU A 110 10.82 4.68 -16.70
C GLU A 110 10.47 5.76 -15.67
N LYS A 111 10.44 7.03 -16.11
CA LYS A 111 10.07 8.20 -15.29
C LYS A 111 9.05 9.06 -16.02
N GLY A 112 8.33 9.87 -15.26
CA GLY A 112 7.36 10.82 -15.78
C GLY A 112 5.98 10.21 -16.01
N LEU A 113 5.15 10.92 -16.77
CA LEU A 113 3.74 10.61 -16.96
C LEU A 113 3.40 10.29 -18.43
N SER A 114 4.34 9.67 -19.16
CA SER A 114 4.00 9.12 -20.47
C SER A 114 2.94 8.04 -20.32
N ARG A 115 2.06 7.88 -21.31
CA ARG A 115 1.07 6.80 -21.33
C ARG A 115 1.73 5.43 -21.13
N LYS A 116 2.90 5.22 -21.74
CA LYS A 116 3.70 4.00 -21.57
C LYS A 116 4.06 3.77 -20.11
N HIS A 117 4.69 4.76 -19.44
CA HIS A 117 5.12 4.61 -18.06
C HIS A 117 3.94 4.47 -17.08
N ILE A 118 2.84 5.18 -17.29
CA ILE A 118 1.64 5.03 -16.45
C ILE A 118 1.12 3.60 -16.48
N ILE A 119 1.04 2.98 -17.67
CA ILE A 119 0.53 1.60 -17.81
C ILE A 119 1.53 0.61 -17.19
N GLU A 120 2.77 0.64 -17.64
CA GLU A 120 3.81 -0.31 -17.21
C GLU A 120 4.14 -0.15 -15.70
N GLY A 121 4.20 1.08 -15.22
CA GLY A 121 4.44 1.36 -13.81
C GLY A 121 3.29 0.88 -12.92
N LEU A 122 2.04 1.04 -13.37
CA LEU A 122 0.88 0.50 -12.65
C LEU A 122 0.88 -1.03 -12.63
N ASP A 123 1.14 -1.67 -13.77
CA ASP A 123 1.22 -3.13 -13.84
C ASP A 123 2.29 -3.67 -12.90
N ALA A 124 3.46 -3.05 -12.88
CA ALA A 124 4.55 -3.41 -11.97
C ALA A 124 4.20 -3.15 -10.49
N SER A 125 3.47 -2.08 -10.18
CA SER A 125 2.97 -1.82 -8.82
C SER A 125 1.95 -2.87 -8.38
N LEU A 126 1.01 -3.25 -9.25
CA LEU A 126 0.03 -4.29 -8.95
C LEU A 126 0.71 -5.64 -8.68
N GLU A 127 1.74 -5.98 -9.45
CA GLU A 127 2.54 -7.20 -9.21
C GLU A 127 3.22 -7.17 -7.85
N ARG A 128 3.89 -6.06 -7.47
CA ARG A 128 4.53 -5.91 -6.16
C ARG A 128 3.54 -5.93 -5.00
N LEU A 129 2.39 -5.28 -5.17
CA LEU A 129 1.29 -5.26 -4.20
C LEU A 129 0.50 -6.58 -4.13
N GLN A 130 0.71 -7.49 -5.10
CA GLN A 130 -0.01 -8.77 -5.24
C GLN A 130 -1.54 -8.58 -5.39
N LEU A 131 -1.94 -7.63 -6.26
CA LEU A 131 -3.32 -7.23 -6.49
C LEU A 131 -3.77 -7.47 -7.94
#